data_9e091908493629b1e0cc026be7e1a8bb
#
_entry.id   9e091908493629b1e0cc026be7e1a8bb
#
_cell.length_a   1.000
_cell.length_b   1.000
_cell.length_c   1.000
_cell.angle_alpha   90.00
_cell.angle_beta   90.00
_cell.angle_gamma   90.00
#
_symmetry.space_group_name_H-M   'P 1'
#
loop_
_entity.id
_entity.type
_entity.pdbx_description
1 polymer ?
#
loop_
_entity_poly.entity_id
_entity_poly.type
_entity_poly.pdbx_seq_one_letter_code
_entity_poly.pdbx_strand_id
1 'polypeptide(L)' 'MRKFGKLREKIKLVFGTQKAFAKALGMNVATLNAKLNSKATWTMEEINKVCSLLGIPSTEIVEYFFY' A
#
# COMPACT_ATOMS: atom_id res chain seq x y z
N MET A 1 9.75 12.28 8.86
CA MET A 1 8.59 11.39 8.99
C MET A 1 8.39 10.63 7.69
N ARG A 2 8.17 9.34 7.74
CA ARG A 2 7.97 8.53 6.53
C ARG A 2 6.55 8.67 6.03
N LYS A 3 6.41 8.92 4.74
CA LYS A 3 5.11 8.81 4.08
C LYS A 3 4.71 7.33 4.05
N PHE A 4 3.42 7.09 4.13
CA PHE A 4 2.85 5.75 4.08
C PHE A 4 3.30 4.84 5.23
N GLY A 5 3.72 5.43 6.37
CA GLY A 5 4.13 4.64 7.52
C GLY A 5 3.03 3.72 8.02
N LYS A 6 1.80 4.24 8.11
CA LYS A 6 0.65 3.46 8.54
C LYS A 6 0.33 2.34 7.54
N LEU A 7 0.46 2.62 6.25
CA LEU A 7 0.25 1.64 5.19
C LEU A 7 1.30 0.53 5.27
N ARG A 8 2.57 0.89 5.47
CA ARG A 8 3.65 -0.10 5.62
C ARG A 8 3.41 -1.03 6.80
N GLU A 9 2.96 -0.50 7.92
CA GLU A 9 2.64 -1.30 9.10
C GLU A 9 1.50 -2.28 8.81
N LYS A 10 0.47 -1.80 8.12
CA LYS A 10 -0.66 -2.65 7.76
C LYS A 10 -0.25 -3.78 6.83
N ILE A 11 0.59 -3.49 5.86
CA ILE A 11 1.13 -4.50 4.95
C ILE A 11 1.89 -5.58 5.73
N LYS A 12 2.75 -5.15 6.63
CA LYS A 12 3.53 -6.08 7.45
C LYS A 12 2.62 -6.93 8.34
N LEU A 13 1.60 -6.31 8.91
CA LEU A 13 0.68 -7.01 9.81
C LEU A 13 -0.14 -8.08 9.07
N VAL A 14 -0.61 -7.77 7.87
CA VAL A 14 -1.51 -8.66 7.12
C VAL A 14 -0.74 -9.66 6.25
N PHE A 15 0.29 -9.22 5.56
CA PHE A 15 1.03 -10.04 4.59
C PHE A 15 2.43 -10.45 5.06
N GLY A 16 2.95 -9.83 6.08
CA GLY A 16 4.28 -10.15 6.61
C GLY A 16 5.41 -9.44 5.89
N THR A 17 5.42 -9.43 4.55
CA THR A 17 6.46 -8.81 3.75
C THR A 17 5.88 -7.99 2.61
N GLN A 18 6.65 -7.02 2.11
CA GLN A 18 6.26 -6.26 0.93
C GLN A 18 6.24 -7.14 -0.31
N LYS A 19 7.12 -8.13 -0.38
CA LYS A 19 7.18 -9.07 -1.51
C LYS A 19 5.88 -9.85 -1.63
N ALA A 20 5.36 -10.37 -0.53
CA ALA A 20 4.10 -11.11 -0.51
C ALA A 20 2.94 -10.21 -0.93
N PHE A 21 2.93 -8.97 -0.46
CA PHE A 21 1.89 -8.02 -0.81
C PHE A 21 1.96 -7.61 -2.29
N ALA A 22 3.17 -7.37 -2.80
CA ALA A 22 3.36 -7.05 -4.21
C ALA A 22 2.83 -8.17 -5.11
N LYS A 23 3.09 -9.41 -4.73
CA LYS A 23 2.58 -10.57 -5.46
C LYS A 23 1.05 -10.60 -5.47
N ALA A 24 0.43 -10.31 -4.34
CA ALA A 24 -1.04 -10.26 -4.25
C ALA A 24 -1.62 -9.12 -5.10
N LEU A 25 -0.90 -8.01 -5.20
CA LEU A 25 -1.30 -6.87 -6.05
C LEU A 25 -1.05 -7.13 -7.53
N GLY A 26 -0.22 -8.11 -7.85
CA GLY A 26 0.19 -8.35 -9.23
C GLY A 26 1.22 -7.36 -9.74
N MET A 27 2.02 -6.77 -8.84
CA MET A 27 3.06 -5.83 -9.26
C MET A 27 4.43 -6.29 -8.75
N ASN A 28 5.48 -5.74 -9.35
CA ASN A 28 6.84 -6.01 -8.95
C ASN A 28 7.11 -5.35 -7.59
N VAL A 29 7.91 -6.01 -6.74
CA VAL A 29 8.24 -5.48 -5.42
C VAL A 29 8.99 -4.13 -5.52
N ALA A 30 9.80 -3.95 -6.55
CA ALA A 30 10.49 -2.68 -6.78
C ALA A 30 9.51 -1.55 -7.07
N THR A 31 8.46 -1.85 -7.84
CA THR A 31 7.39 -0.89 -8.14
C THR A 31 6.62 -0.52 -6.88
N LEU A 32 6.27 -1.51 -6.08
CA LEU A 32 5.59 -1.27 -4.80
C LEU A 32 6.46 -0.42 -3.88
N ASN A 33 7.73 -0.75 -3.78
CA ASN A 33 8.66 -0.01 -2.95
C ASN A 33 8.79 1.46 -3.39
N ALA A 34 8.84 1.70 -4.70
CA ALA A 34 8.89 3.07 -5.23
C ALA A 34 7.63 3.85 -4.85
N LYS A 35 6.46 3.23 -4.92
CA LYS A 35 5.20 3.88 -4.52
C LYS A 35 5.18 4.17 -3.03
N LEU A 36 5.67 3.26 -2.20
CA LEU A 36 5.73 3.46 -0.76
C LEU A 36 6.77 4.49 -0.34
N ASN A 37 7.73 4.78 -1.22
CA ASN A 37 8.74 5.83 -0.99
C ASN A 37 8.39 7.15 -1.68
N SER A 38 7.17 7.28 -2.17
CA SER A 38 6.68 8.48 -2.88
C SER A 38 7.44 8.80 -4.16
N LYS A 39 8.11 7.81 -4.75
CA LYS A 39 8.81 7.96 -6.03
C LYS A 39 7.91 7.65 -7.22
N ALA A 40 6.76 7.06 -6.98
CA ALA A 40 5.76 6.76 -7.99
C ALA A 40 4.38 7.04 -7.42
N THR A 41 3.43 7.35 -8.29
CA THR A 41 2.07 7.72 -7.88
C THR A 41 1.17 6.50 -7.80
N TRP A 42 0.28 6.48 -6.82
CA TRP A 42 -0.77 5.47 -6.72
C TRP A 42 -1.92 5.84 -7.66
N THR A 43 -2.38 4.88 -8.46
CA THR A 43 -3.61 5.07 -9.24
C THR A 43 -4.82 4.72 -8.37
N MET A 44 -6.00 5.23 -8.76
CA MET A 44 -7.23 4.90 -8.02
C MET A 44 -7.49 3.39 -8.01
N GLU A 45 -7.22 2.73 -9.14
CA GLU A 45 -7.38 1.29 -9.26
C GLU A 45 -6.48 0.55 -8.27
N GLU A 46 -5.23 1.00 -8.14
CA GLU A 46 -4.29 0.41 -7.20
C GLU A 46 -4.72 0.66 -5.75
N ILE A 47 -5.17 1.87 -5.45
CA ILE A 47 -5.66 2.22 -4.11
C ILE A 47 -6.84 1.31 -3.73
N ASN A 48 -7.79 1.14 -4.65
CA ASN A 48 -8.95 0.28 -4.40
C ASN A 48 -8.53 -1.16 -4.14
N LYS A 49 -7.55 -1.65 -4.90
CA LYS A 49 -7.06 -3.01 -4.75
C LYS A 49 -6.34 -3.20 -3.40
N VAL A 50 -5.53 -2.24 -3.02
CA VAL A 50 -4.85 -2.24 -1.72
C VAL A 50 -5.86 -2.25 -0.58
N CYS A 51 -6.86 -1.39 -0.65
CA CYS A 51 -7.89 -1.33 0.38
C CYS A 51 -8.65 -2.66 0.49
N SER A 52 -8.94 -3.29 -0.63
CA SER A 52 -9.61 -4.59 -0.65
C SER A 52 -8.76 -5.67 0.01
N LEU A 53 -7.47 -5.71 -0.31
CA LEU A 53 -6.56 -6.73 0.23
C LEU A 53 -6.26 -6.54 1.71
N LEU A 54 -6.19 -5.30 2.17
CA LEU A 54 -5.85 -5.00 3.56
C LEU A 54 -7.06 -4.76 4.46
N GLY A 55 -8.26 -4.76 3.88
CA GLY A 55 -9.47 -4.50 4.65
C GLY A 55 -9.58 -3.05 5.13
N ILE A 56 -9.06 -2.12 4.35
CA ILE A 56 -9.12 -0.68 4.68
C ILE A 56 -10.45 -0.12 4.18
N PRO A 57 -11.30 0.41 5.07
CA PRO A 57 -12.54 1.03 4.63
C PRO A 57 -12.27 2.36 3.91
N SER A 58 -13.20 2.76 3.03
CA SER A 58 -13.05 3.99 2.27
C SER A 58 -12.90 5.22 3.15
N THR A 59 -13.46 5.18 4.36
CA THR A 59 -13.36 6.29 5.33
C THR A 59 -11.93 6.50 5.84
N GLU A 60 -11.06 5.50 5.69
CA GLU A 60 -9.67 5.56 6.17
C GLU A 60 -8.65 5.73 5.05
N ILE A 61 -9.07 5.83 3.82
CA ILE A 61 -8.15 5.99 2.67
C ILE A 61 -7.23 7.19 2.86
N VAL A 62 -7.77 8.31 3.33
CA VAL A 62 -6.99 9.53 3.56
C VAL A 62 -5.84 9.28 4.53
N GLU A 63 -6.10 8.55 5.61
CA GLU A 63 -5.08 8.24 6.61
C GLU A 63 -3.94 7.39 6.07
N TYR A 64 -4.25 6.48 5.17
CA TYR A 64 -3.25 5.55 4.65
C TYR A 64 -2.47 6.10 3.46
N PHE A 65 -3.10 6.91 2.62
CA PHE A 65 -2.51 7.33 1.35
C PHE A 65 -2.17 8.82 1.25
N PHE A 66 -2.72 9.65 2.12
CA PHE A 66 -2.56 11.11 2.02
C PHE A 66 -1.96 11.76 3.27
N TYR A 67 -1.45 10.98 4.17
CA TYR A 67 -0.70 11.47 5.32
C TYR A 67 0.78 11.19 5.20
#